data_7f4d1cbf266170d47812dfd972207b08
#
_entry.id   7f4d1cbf266170d47812dfd972207b08
#
_cell.length_a   1.000
_cell.length_b   1.000
_cell.length_c   1.000
_cell.angle_alpha   90.00
_cell.angle_beta   90.00
_cell.angle_gamma   90.00
#
_symmetry.space_group_name_H-M   'P 1'
#
loop_
_entity.id
_entity.type
_entity.pdbx_description
1 polymer ?
#
loop_
_entity_poly.entity_id
_entity_poly.type
_entity_poly.pdbx_seq_one_letter_code
_entity_poly.pdbx_strand_id
1 'polypeptide(L)'
;IMRDIEIQLFSDGMNLAKDEFFLDAIANMNELIIKFPDSELVDDAIYNIGLCYFNMNQFEKAINYFNKCINEYPNGTISVLTGGNEYGNTAAKCYYAIMNCQLALGKIDDAKITLAKLSAYKDSYVEQENREKISYENLASKALQIFTNQL
;
A
#
# COMPACT_ATOMS: atom_id res chain seq x y z
N ILE A 1 22.65 3.20 14.09
CA ILE A 1 22.65 1.71 14.12
C ILE A 1 21.22 1.17 14.15
N MET A 2 20.38 1.66 15.09
CA MET A 2 18.98 1.21 15.15
C MET A 2 18.22 1.51 13.86
N ARG A 3 18.40 2.71 13.28
CA ARG A 3 17.80 3.08 12.01
C ARG A 3 18.27 2.17 10.87
N ASP A 4 19.53 1.76 10.85
CA ASP A 4 20.06 0.85 9.84
C ASP A 4 19.40 -0.52 9.94
N ILE A 5 19.11 -1.00 11.15
CA ILE A 5 18.40 -2.26 11.37
C ILE A 5 16.97 -2.17 10.89
N GLU A 6 16.28 -1.06 11.16
CA GLU A 6 14.91 -0.81 10.67
C GLU A 6 14.86 -0.86 9.14
N ILE A 7 15.76 -0.13 8.48
CA ILE A 7 15.85 -0.08 7.03
C ILE A 7 16.16 -1.47 6.47
N GLN A 8 17.07 -2.21 7.11
CA GLN A 8 17.45 -3.55 6.65
C GLN A 8 16.27 -4.52 6.75
N LEU A 9 15.54 -4.52 7.86
CA LEU A 9 14.35 -5.36 8.03
C LEU A 9 13.30 -5.06 6.95
N PHE A 10 13.07 -3.78 6.70
CA PHE A 10 12.11 -3.35 5.68
C PHE A 10 12.57 -3.75 4.27
N SER A 11 13.81 -3.49 3.93
CA SER A 11 14.39 -3.83 2.63
C SER A 11 14.37 -5.33 2.37
N ASP A 12 14.77 -6.12 3.37
CA ASP A 12 14.74 -7.59 3.27
C ASP A 12 13.32 -8.09 3.08
N GLY A 13 12.36 -7.52 3.81
CA GLY A 13 10.94 -7.87 3.66
C GLY A 13 10.41 -7.55 2.26
N MET A 14 10.77 -6.39 1.71
CA MET A 14 10.39 -6.03 0.35
C MET A 14 10.99 -6.97 -0.69
N ASN A 15 12.25 -7.36 -0.53
CA ASN A 15 12.91 -8.30 -1.43
C ASN A 15 12.27 -9.69 -1.37
N LEU A 16 11.93 -10.15 -0.18
CA LEU A 16 11.19 -11.42 0.01
C LEU A 16 9.83 -11.37 -0.70
N ALA A 17 9.09 -10.28 -0.57
CA ALA A 17 7.81 -10.11 -1.24
C ALA A 17 7.97 -10.09 -2.77
N LYS A 18 9.02 -9.43 -3.27
CA LYS A 18 9.32 -9.38 -4.70
C LYS A 18 9.60 -10.79 -5.25
N ASP A 19 10.26 -11.63 -4.48
CA ASP A 19 10.55 -13.01 -4.83
C ASP A 19 9.38 -13.96 -4.48
N GLU A 20 8.24 -13.42 -4.11
CA GLU A 20 7.00 -14.14 -3.78
C GLU A 20 7.07 -15.01 -2.52
N PHE A 21 8.06 -14.76 -1.64
CA PHE A 21 8.10 -15.34 -0.29
C PHE A 21 7.25 -14.49 0.67
N PHE A 22 5.94 -14.50 0.45
CA PHE A 22 5.03 -13.57 1.12
C PHE A 22 4.95 -13.77 2.64
N LEU A 23 4.94 -15.01 3.11
CA LEU A 23 4.88 -15.27 4.56
C LEU A 23 6.16 -14.82 5.27
N ASP A 24 7.32 -15.02 4.64
CA ASP A 24 8.60 -14.56 5.19
C ASP A 24 8.68 -13.02 5.16
N ALA A 25 8.15 -12.40 4.10
CA ALA A 25 8.06 -10.95 4.01
C ALA A 25 7.19 -10.38 5.14
N ILE A 26 6.03 -10.99 5.39
CA ILE A 26 5.14 -10.60 6.50
C ILE A 26 5.86 -10.72 7.83
N ALA A 27 6.63 -11.80 8.05
CA ALA A 27 7.39 -11.98 9.28
C ALA A 27 8.40 -10.87 9.50
N ASN A 28 9.14 -10.46 8.46
CA ASN A 28 10.10 -9.34 8.53
C ASN A 28 9.40 -8.02 8.85
N MET A 29 8.27 -7.74 8.19
CA MET A 29 7.52 -6.51 8.45
C MET A 29 6.95 -6.49 9.87
N ASN A 30 6.45 -7.61 10.36
CA ASN A 30 5.98 -7.73 11.75
C ASN A 30 7.12 -7.54 12.75
N GLU A 31 8.29 -8.07 12.47
CA GLU A 31 9.46 -7.87 13.33
C GLU A 31 9.81 -6.39 13.46
N LEU A 32 9.78 -5.65 12.34
CA LEU A 32 10.00 -4.20 12.35
C LEU A 32 8.97 -3.50 13.24
N ILE A 33 7.70 -3.81 13.05
CA ILE A 33 6.60 -3.18 13.79
C ILE A 33 6.72 -3.44 15.31
N ILE A 34 7.07 -4.67 15.69
CA ILE A 34 7.17 -5.07 17.10
C ILE A 34 8.40 -4.48 17.76
N LYS A 35 9.56 -4.54 17.11
CA LYS A 35 10.83 -4.07 17.67
C LYS A 35 11.01 -2.57 17.57
N PHE A 36 10.44 -1.93 16.58
CA PHE A 36 10.61 -0.50 16.29
C PHE A 36 9.26 0.20 16.08
N PRO A 37 8.38 0.19 17.12
CA PRO A 37 7.01 0.72 16.95
C PRO A 37 6.95 2.22 16.64
N ASP A 38 8.03 2.96 16.93
CA ASP A 38 8.11 4.40 16.66
C ASP A 38 8.81 4.72 15.33
N SER A 39 9.16 3.70 14.55
CA SER A 39 9.82 3.89 13.26
C SER A 39 8.89 4.58 12.27
N GLU A 40 9.46 5.47 11.46
CA GLU A 40 8.74 6.09 10.33
C GLU A 40 8.36 5.07 9.24
N LEU A 41 8.89 3.84 9.31
CA LEU A 41 8.58 2.76 8.36
C LEU A 41 7.40 1.89 8.77
N VAL A 42 6.79 2.13 9.93
CA VAL A 42 5.72 1.24 10.45
C VAL A 42 4.50 1.27 9.54
N ASP A 43 4.05 2.44 9.11
CA ASP A 43 2.92 2.55 8.19
C ASP A 43 3.21 1.88 6.83
N ASP A 44 4.42 2.07 6.32
CA ASP A 44 4.88 1.38 5.10
C ASP A 44 4.91 -0.14 5.28
N ALA A 45 5.33 -0.61 6.45
CA ALA A 45 5.38 -2.04 6.76
C ALA A 45 3.96 -2.64 6.82
N ILE A 46 3.02 -1.96 7.46
CA ILE A 46 1.62 -2.40 7.53
C ILE A 46 1.02 -2.49 6.12
N TYR A 47 1.26 -1.47 5.29
CA TYR A 47 0.83 -1.50 3.89
C TYR A 47 1.40 -2.72 3.16
N ASN A 48 2.69 -2.99 3.31
CA ASN A 48 3.34 -4.12 2.64
C ASN A 48 2.81 -5.48 3.10
N ILE A 49 2.42 -5.61 4.38
CA ILE A 49 1.74 -6.81 4.85
C ILE A 49 0.40 -6.98 4.11
N GLY A 50 -0.37 -5.91 4.01
CA GLY A 50 -1.62 -5.91 3.23
C GLY A 50 -1.39 -6.33 1.78
N LEU A 51 -0.34 -5.80 1.15
CA LEU A 51 0.01 -6.12 -0.23
C LEU A 51 0.41 -7.60 -0.39
N CYS A 52 1.09 -8.19 0.58
CA CYS A 52 1.40 -9.62 0.58
C CYS A 52 0.12 -10.44 0.59
N TYR A 53 -0.85 -10.10 1.44
CA TYR A 53 -2.14 -10.79 1.45
C TYR A 53 -2.91 -10.60 0.14
N PHE A 54 -2.86 -9.41 -0.44
CA PHE A 54 -3.43 -9.16 -1.78
C PHE A 54 -2.83 -10.12 -2.82
N ASN A 55 -1.51 -10.26 -2.84
CA ASN A 55 -0.81 -11.12 -3.79
C ASN A 55 -1.06 -12.62 -3.56
N MET A 56 -1.49 -12.98 -2.35
CA MET A 56 -1.96 -14.34 -2.02
C MET A 56 -3.46 -14.53 -2.28
N ASN A 57 -4.12 -13.56 -2.90
CA ASN A 57 -5.57 -13.55 -3.17
C ASN A 57 -6.44 -13.57 -1.90
N GLN A 58 -5.89 -13.12 -0.77
CA GLN A 58 -6.62 -12.97 0.49
C GLN A 58 -7.08 -11.52 0.63
N PHE A 59 -8.05 -11.14 -0.19
CA PHE A 59 -8.45 -9.74 -0.37
C PHE A 59 -9.08 -9.11 0.87
N GLU A 60 -9.92 -9.84 1.59
CA GLU A 60 -10.55 -9.32 2.82
C GLU A 60 -9.51 -9.06 3.92
N LYS A 61 -8.55 -9.96 4.05
CA LYS A 61 -7.44 -9.81 5.01
C LYS A 61 -6.55 -8.63 4.61
N ALA A 62 -6.28 -8.47 3.33
CA ALA A 62 -5.55 -7.32 2.80
C ALA A 62 -6.26 -6.01 3.16
N ILE A 63 -7.58 -5.92 2.93
CA ILE A 63 -8.39 -4.74 3.29
C ILE A 63 -8.26 -4.41 4.78
N ASN A 64 -8.27 -5.41 5.65
CA ASN A 64 -8.11 -5.19 7.10
C ASN A 64 -6.78 -4.51 7.43
N TYR A 65 -5.68 -4.94 6.81
CA TYR A 65 -4.37 -4.30 7.01
C TYR A 65 -4.29 -2.90 6.42
N PHE A 66 -4.86 -2.68 5.24
CA PHE A 66 -4.91 -1.33 4.67
C PHE A 66 -5.74 -0.37 5.52
N ASN A 67 -6.89 -0.82 6.03
CA ASN A 67 -7.69 -0.03 6.95
C ASN A 67 -6.95 0.25 8.27
N LYS A 68 -6.21 -0.73 8.79
CA LYS A 68 -5.37 -0.53 9.98
C LYS A 68 -4.36 0.59 9.74
N CYS A 69 -3.70 0.59 8.60
CA CYS A 69 -2.75 1.62 8.22
C CYS A 69 -3.41 3.01 8.20
N ILE A 70 -4.57 3.13 7.55
CA ILE A 70 -5.31 4.39 7.43
C ILE A 70 -5.75 4.90 8.81
N ASN A 71 -6.28 4.02 9.65
CA ASN A 71 -6.86 4.39 10.94
C ASN A 71 -5.78 4.74 11.98
N GLU A 72 -4.68 4.00 12.00
CA GLU A 72 -3.61 4.22 12.99
C GLU A 72 -2.57 5.23 12.53
N TYR A 73 -2.38 5.40 11.23
CA TYR A 73 -1.38 6.30 10.65
C TYR A 73 -1.97 7.21 9.56
N PRO A 74 -3.01 8.00 9.89
CA PRO A 74 -3.70 8.84 8.89
C PRO A 74 -2.79 9.90 8.25
N ASN A 75 -1.72 10.29 8.94
CA ASN A 75 -0.76 11.29 8.47
C ASN A 75 0.59 10.68 8.05
N GLY A 76 0.69 9.35 8.01
CA GLY A 76 1.89 8.66 7.56
C GLY A 76 2.23 9.00 6.11
N THR A 77 3.53 9.08 5.82
CA THR A 77 4.01 9.36 4.48
C THR A 77 4.73 8.16 3.90
N ILE A 78 4.62 8.01 2.59
CA ILE A 78 5.31 6.94 1.86
C ILE A 78 6.81 7.15 2.00
N SER A 79 7.53 6.14 2.50
CA SER A 79 8.96 6.24 2.71
C SER A 79 9.72 6.15 1.39
N VAL A 80 10.77 6.96 1.27
CA VAL A 80 11.72 6.92 0.15
C VAL A 80 13.10 6.41 0.60
N LEU A 81 13.22 5.91 1.82
CA LEU A 81 14.50 5.46 2.39
C LEU A 81 15.12 4.28 1.65
N THR A 82 14.30 3.44 1.04
CA THR A 82 14.75 2.28 0.25
C THR A 82 14.61 2.52 -1.26
N GLY A 83 14.41 3.77 -1.65
CA GLY A 83 14.13 4.15 -3.03
C GLY A 83 12.65 4.05 -3.35
N GLY A 84 12.32 4.02 -4.62
CA GLY A 84 10.95 3.92 -5.09
C GLY A 84 10.48 5.18 -5.81
N ASN A 85 9.30 5.09 -6.39
CA ASN A 85 8.72 6.13 -7.24
C ASN A 85 7.33 6.56 -6.77
N GLU A 86 6.98 6.24 -5.52
CA GLU A 86 5.69 6.56 -4.91
C GLU A 86 5.89 7.63 -3.86
N TYR A 87 5.05 8.67 -3.89
CA TYR A 87 5.22 9.86 -3.05
C TYR A 87 3.90 10.30 -2.45
N GLY A 88 3.97 10.85 -1.26
CA GLY A 88 2.85 11.45 -0.57
C GLY A 88 2.36 10.65 0.62
N ASN A 89 1.06 10.55 0.77
CA ASN A 89 0.42 9.99 1.95
C ASN A 89 0.21 8.48 1.80
N THR A 90 0.66 7.70 2.79
CA THR A 90 0.48 6.24 2.79
C THR A 90 -1.01 5.85 2.76
N ALA A 91 -1.88 6.64 3.39
CA ALA A 91 -3.32 6.40 3.34
C ALA A 91 -3.88 6.42 1.91
N ALA A 92 -3.38 7.30 1.05
CA ALA A 92 -3.79 7.34 -0.35
C ALA A 92 -3.47 6.03 -1.07
N LYS A 93 -2.27 5.53 -0.85
CA LYS A 93 -1.82 4.25 -1.39
C LYS A 93 -2.71 3.10 -0.88
N CYS A 94 -3.08 3.15 0.39
CA CYS A 94 -3.97 2.16 1.00
C CYS A 94 -5.38 2.20 0.40
N TYR A 95 -5.96 3.37 0.19
CA TYR A 95 -7.28 3.48 -0.46
C TYR A 95 -7.27 2.91 -1.88
N TYR A 96 -6.23 3.20 -2.64
CA TYR A 96 -6.08 2.61 -3.97
C TYR A 96 -6.03 1.08 -3.90
N ALA A 97 -5.25 0.54 -2.96
CA ALA A 97 -5.15 -0.91 -2.76
C ALA A 97 -6.47 -1.54 -2.30
N ILE A 98 -7.20 -0.89 -1.39
CA ILE A 98 -8.53 -1.34 -0.94
C ILE A 98 -9.48 -1.41 -2.14
N MET A 99 -9.49 -0.38 -2.97
CA MET A 99 -10.35 -0.36 -4.15
C MET A 99 -10.04 -1.54 -5.07
N ASN A 100 -8.77 -1.84 -5.30
CA ASN A 100 -8.37 -3.00 -6.10
C ASN A 100 -8.83 -4.32 -5.47
N CYS A 101 -8.79 -4.46 -4.15
CA CYS A 101 -9.34 -5.61 -3.44
C CYS A 101 -10.85 -5.73 -3.67
N GLN A 102 -11.57 -4.60 -3.57
CA GLN A 102 -13.02 -4.56 -3.75
C GLN A 102 -13.41 -4.94 -5.17
N LEU A 103 -12.67 -4.47 -6.17
CA LEU A 103 -12.87 -4.87 -7.57
C LEU A 103 -12.64 -6.38 -7.74
N ALA A 104 -11.58 -6.93 -7.15
CA ALA A 104 -11.30 -8.37 -7.21
C ALA A 104 -12.41 -9.20 -6.56
N LEU A 105 -13.08 -8.66 -5.53
CA LEU A 105 -14.22 -9.28 -4.86
C LEU A 105 -15.55 -9.03 -5.57
N GLY A 106 -15.57 -8.25 -6.66
CA GLY A 106 -16.79 -7.90 -7.38
C GLY A 106 -17.64 -6.84 -6.68
N LYS A 107 -17.09 -6.15 -5.66
CA LYS A 107 -17.80 -5.14 -4.87
C LYS A 107 -17.65 -3.76 -5.50
N ILE A 108 -18.31 -3.56 -6.66
CA ILE A 108 -18.14 -2.35 -7.47
C ILE A 108 -18.63 -1.10 -6.76
N ASP A 109 -19.76 -1.16 -6.07
CA ASP A 109 -20.30 0.01 -5.36
C ASP A 109 -19.38 0.45 -4.24
N ASP A 110 -18.81 -0.50 -3.49
CA ASP A 110 -17.81 -0.21 -2.46
C ASP A 110 -16.55 0.41 -3.08
N ALA A 111 -16.12 -0.09 -4.23
CA ALA A 111 -14.97 0.45 -4.96
C ALA A 111 -15.20 1.91 -5.35
N LYS A 112 -16.40 2.27 -5.81
CA LYS A 112 -16.75 3.66 -6.14
C LYS A 112 -16.71 4.57 -4.92
N ILE A 113 -17.16 4.09 -3.75
CA ILE A 113 -17.11 4.84 -2.50
C ILE A 113 -15.65 5.07 -2.09
N THR A 114 -14.81 4.05 -2.21
CA THR A 114 -13.39 4.15 -1.89
C THR A 114 -12.67 5.11 -2.83
N LEU A 115 -12.96 5.04 -4.13
CA LEU A 115 -12.42 5.98 -5.11
C LEU A 115 -12.70 7.44 -4.73
N ALA A 116 -13.93 7.73 -4.29
CA ALA A 116 -14.32 9.09 -3.90
C ALA A 116 -13.45 9.64 -2.77
N LYS A 117 -12.96 8.79 -1.86
CA LYS A 117 -12.09 9.21 -0.75
C LYS A 117 -10.73 9.71 -1.24
N LEU A 118 -10.28 9.28 -2.41
CA LEU A 118 -8.99 9.68 -2.97
C LEU A 118 -8.95 11.13 -3.44
N SER A 119 -10.09 11.80 -3.58
CA SER A 119 -10.13 13.22 -3.92
C SER A 119 -9.42 14.11 -2.89
N ALA A 120 -9.28 13.65 -1.65
CA ALA A 120 -8.55 14.35 -0.58
C ALA A 120 -7.02 14.21 -0.70
N TYR A 121 -6.51 13.39 -1.61
CA TYR A 121 -5.08 13.03 -1.68
C TYR A 121 -4.47 13.34 -3.04
N LYS A 122 -4.75 14.52 -3.58
CA LYS A 122 -4.27 14.92 -4.92
C LYS A 122 -2.76 15.04 -5.03
N ASP A 123 -2.08 15.25 -3.89
CA ASP A 123 -0.63 15.38 -3.83
C ASP A 123 0.10 14.03 -3.64
N SER A 124 -0.65 12.93 -3.63
CA SER A 124 -0.07 11.59 -3.51
C SER A 124 -0.11 10.91 -4.88
N TYR A 125 1.05 10.46 -5.35
CA TYR A 125 1.20 10.06 -6.74
C TYR A 125 2.32 9.02 -6.94
N VAL A 126 2.29 8.41 -8.11
CA VAL A 126 3.38 7.58 -8.64
C VAL A 126 4.08 8.36 -9.75
N GLU A 127 5.42 8.41 -9.70
CA GLU A 127 6.22 8.98 -10.77
C GLU A 127 6.61 7.88 -11.76
N GLN A 128 6.26 8.08 -13.03
CA GLN A 128 6.57 7.14 -14.11
C GLN A 128 7.99 7.33 -14.63
N GLU A 129 8.47 6.40 -15.45
CA GLU A 129 9.81 6.46 -16.05
C GLU A 129 10.06 7.73 -16.86
N ASN A 130 9.02 8.25 -17.53
CA ASN A 130 9.08 9.51 -18.29
C ASN A 130 8.95 10.74 -17.38
N ARG A 131 8.98 10.58 -16.05
CA ARG A 131 8.81 11.59 -15.01
C ARG A 131 7.41 12.20 -14.93
N GLU A 132 6.44 11.68 -15.65
CA GLU A 132 5.05 12.07 -15.46
C GLU A 132 4.54 11.53 -14.13
N LYS A 133 3.73 12.35 -13.45
CA LYS A 133 3.12 12.01 -12.16
C LYS A 133 1.68 11.59 -12.39
N ILE A 134 1.30 10.43 -11.85
CA ILE A 134 -0.09 9.98 -11.86
C ILE A 134 -0.55 9.88 -10.41
N SER A 135 -1.60 10.63 -10.05
CA SER A 135 -2.18 10.54 -8.71
C SER A 135 -2.81 9.18 -8.47
N TYR A 136 -2.88 8.77 -7.21
CA TYR A 136 -3.60 7.54 -6.86
C TYR A 136 -5.07 7.63 -7.21
N GLU A 137 -5.67 8.83 -7.16
CA GLU A 137 -7.04 9.05 -7.61
C GLU A 137 -7.20 8.68 -9.11
N ASN A 138 -6.28 9.14 -9.95
CA ASN A 138 -6.32 8.84 -11.38
C ASN A 138 -6.04 7.37 -11.67
N LEU A 139 -5.11 6.75 -10.95
CA LEU A 139 -4.86 5.31 -11.07
C LEU A 139 -6.09 4.50 -10.71
N ALA A 140 -6.76 4.87 -9.62
CA ALA A 140 -7.97 4.22 -9.15
C ALA A 140 -9.12 4.40 -10.15
N SER A 141 -9.29 5.60 -10.68
CA SER A 141 -10.31 5.88 -11.70
C SER A 141 -10.11 5.03 -12.95
N LYS A 142 -8.88 4.91 -13.42
CA LYS A 142 -8.55 4.06 -14.56
C LYS A 142 -8.81 2.58 -14.28
N ALA A 143 -8.43 2.10 -13.11
CA ALA A 143 -8.66 0.71 -12.71
C ALA A 143 -10.16 0.37 -12.69
N LEU A 144 -10.97 1.26 -12.13
CA LEU A 144 -12.43 1.08 -12.12
C LEU A 144 -13.00 1.06 -13.54
N GLN A 145 -12.55 1.97 -14.39
CA GLN A 145 -13.00 2.04 -15.78
C GLN A 145 -12.66 0.77 -16.55
N ILE A 146 -11.42 0.29 -16.42
CA ILE A 146 -10.98 -0.95 -17.08
C ILE A 146 -11.80 -2.14 -16.60
N PHE A 147 -12.01 -2.25 -15.30
CA PHE A 147 -12.78 -3.34 -14.71
C PHE A 147 -14.24 -3.32 -15.19
N THR A 148 -14.90 -2.17 -15.17
CA THR A 148 -16.31 -2.05 -15.57
C THR A 148 -16.49 -2.27 -17.08
N ASN A 149 -15.52 -1.94 -17.91
CA ASN A 149 -15.57 -2.17 -19.36
C ASN A 149 -15.43 -3.65 -19.73
N GLN A 150 -14.98 -4.50 -18.79
CA GLN A 150 -14.87 -5.95 -19.00
C GLN A 150 -16.15 -6.72 -18.62
N LEU A 151 -17.09 -6.03 -17.99
CA LEU A 151 -18.39 -6.60 -17.62
C LEU A 151 -19.36 -6.55 -18.78
#